data_2993f5970411e25349a773ea3d1b4724
#
_entry.id   2993f5970411e25349a773ea3d1b4724
#
_cell.length_a   1.000
_cell.length_b   1.000
_cell.length_c   1.000
_cell.angle_alpha   90.00
_cell.angle_beta   90.00
_cell.angle_gamma   90.00
#
_symmetry.space_group_name_H-M   'P 1'
#
loop_
_entity.id
_entity.type
_entity.pdbx_description
1 polymer ?
#
loop_
_entity_poly.entity_id
_entity_poly.type
_entity_poly.pdbx_seq_one_letter_code
_entity_poly.pdbx_strand_id
1 'polypeptide(L)'
;KDAEFIRNLAIKQTEAGADFIDVCASVDDDIELETMKWLIDIVQDATDVPIAVDSPNPHTCVEAMKYCKKPGLFNSVSMEGDKIDVAFPAIADTKWECVALLNSDKGIPKTAKDRLDVFAELMAKVKEYNIDPSRMHIDPLIEMLCTSEEGITMVTEVMKKIKELYPTIHVVGAVSNISFNIPARKIVNQAFAVLAMNAGMDSFILDPLNQDLIGMLFATEALLGEDEYCMEYIRA
;
A
#
# COMPACT_ATOMS: atom_id res chain seq x y z
N LYS A 1 -14.57 -19.68 9.54
CA LYS A 1 -13.42 -19.64 8.62
C LYS A 1 -13.81 -20.42 7.36
N ASP A 2 -13.95 -19.73 6.22
CA ASP A 2 -14.30 -20.34 4.94
C ASP A 2 -13.04 -20.35 4.05
N ALA A 3 -12.32 -21.46 4.09
CA ALA A 3 -11.05 -21.62 3.36
C ALA A 3 -11.27 -21.63 1.84
N GLU A 4 -12.40 -22.17 1.37
CA GLU A 4 -12.70 -22.24 -0.07
C GLU A 4 -12.98 -20.85 -0.64
N PHE A 5 -13.72 -20.02 0.10
CA PHE A 5 -13.96 -18.63 -0.27
C PHE A 5 -12.64 -17.85 -0.40
N ILE A 6 -11.73 -17.95 0.60
CA ILE A 6 -10.43 -17.27 0.59
C ILE A 6 -9.58 -17.74 -0.60
N ARG A 7 -9.51 -19.05 -0.83
CA ARG A 7 -8.80 -19.65 -1.96
C ARG A 7 -9.29 -19.09 -3.30
N ASN A 8 -10.59 -19.12 -3.51
CA ASN A 8 -11.22 -18.64 -4.75
C ASN A 8 -11.03 -17.13 -4.94
N LEU A 9 -11.04 -16.36 -3.86
CA LEU A 9 -10.77 -14.92 -3.91
C LEU A 9 -9.31 -14.65 -4.33
N ALA A 10 -8.35 -15.33 -3.72
CA ALA A 10 -6.92 -15.19 -4.06
C ALA A 10 -6.66 -15.54 -5.54
N ILE A 11 -7.26 -16.61 -6.06
CA ILE A 11 -7.16 -16.99 -7.48
C ILE A 11 -7.70 -15.86 -8.37
N LYS A 12 -8.90 -15.35 -8.10
CA LYS A 12 -9.51 -14.28 -8.89
C LYS A 12 -8.69 -12.98 -8.88
N GLN A 13 -8.17 -12.61 -7.71
CA GLN A 13 -7.31 -11.41 -7.60
C GLN A 13 -6.00 -11.59 -8.37
N THR A 14 -5.43 -12.79 -8.35
CA THR A 14 -4.26 -13.15 -9.16
C THR A 14 -4.55 -13.04 -10.66
N GLU A 15 -5.67 -13.62 -11.11
CA GLU A 15 -6.11 -13.56 -12.51
C GLU A 15 -6.40 -12.13 -12.98
N ALA A 16 -6.82 -11.27 -12.04
CA ALA A 16 -7.03 -9.83 -12.28
C ALA A 16 -5.73 -9.00 -12.25
N GLY A 17 -4.56 -9.64 -12.07
CA GLY A 17 -3.25 -8.99 -12.19
C GLY A 17 -2.74 -8.33 -10.91
N ALA A 18 -3.17 -8.75 -9.73
CA ALA A 18 -2.62 -8.25 -8.47
C ALA A 18 -1.14 -8.64 -8.33
N ASP A 19 -0.27 -7.68 -7.99
CA ASP A 19 1.16 -7.92 -7.74
C ASP A 19 1.41 -8.50 -6.35
N PHE A 20 0.54 -8.17 -5.39
CA PHE A 20 0.52 -8.69 -4.03
C PHE A 20 -0.91 -9.04 -3.62
N ILE A 21 -1.07 -10.09 -2.81
CA ILE A 21 -2.33 -10.37 -2.12
C ILE A 21 -2.19 -9.91 -0.67
N ASP A 22 -2.97 -8.90 -0.31
CA ASP A 22 -2.99 -8.37 1.06
C ASP A 22 -3.72 -9.32 2.01
N VAL A 23 -3.06 -9.68 3.10
CA VAL A 23 -3.55 -10.61 4.11
C VAL A 23 -3.59 -9.92 5.47
N CYS A 24 -4.80 -9.62 5.92
CA CYS A 24 -5.10 -9.02 7.21
C CYS A 24 -6.04 -9.92 8.01
N ALA A 25 -5.66 -10.24 9.24
CA ALA A 25 -6.49 -11.12 10.09
C ALA A 25 -7.70 -10.39 10.68
N SER A 26 -7.57 -9.13 11.07
CA SER A 26 -8.63 -8.27 11.65
C SER A 26 -9.39 -8.95 12.80
N VAL A 27 -8.65 -9.57 13.72
CA VAL A 27 -9.14 -10.28 14.91
C VAL A 27 -8.40 -9.78 16.15
N ASP A 28 -8.80 -10.28 17.34
CA ASP A 28 -8.14 -9.94 18.59
C ASP A 28 -6.67 -10.41 18.60
N ASP A 29 -5.80 -9.65 19.26
CA ASP A 29 -4.34 -9.82 19.25
C ASP A 29 -3.88 -11.22 19.66
N ASP A 30 -4.58 -11.88 20.60
CA ASP A 30 -4.26 -13.20 21.12
C ASP A 30 -4.42 -14.33 20.09
N ILE A 31 -5.21 -14.12 19.03
CA ILE A 31 -5.45 -15.08 17.95
C ILE A 31 -5.00 -14.56 16.57
N GLU A 32 -4.45 -13.35 16.51
CA GLU A 32 -4.08 -12.69 15.26
C GLU A 32 -3.04 -13.49 14.48
N LEU A 33 -1.92 -13.86 15.11
CA LEU A 33 -0.84 -14.58 14.44
C LEU A 33 -1.26 -15.96 13.92
N GLU A 34 -2.06 -16.71 14.70
CA GLU A 34 -2.61 -18.00 14.26
C GLU A 34 -3.53 -17.84 13.05
N THR A 35 -4.35 -16.77 13.07
CA THR A 35 -5.26 -16.47 11.97
C THR A 35 -4.51 -16.01 10.73
N MET A 36 -3.48 -15.16 10.88
CA MET A 36 -2.57 -14.75 9.81
C MET A 36 -1.91 -15.97 9.15
N LYS A 37 -1.33 -16.86 9.96
CA LYS A 37 -0.73 -18.10 9.44
C LYS A 37 -1.72 -18.91 8.62
N TRP A 38 -2.93 -19.10 9.13
CA TRP A 38 -3.97 -19.85 8.42
C TRP A 38 -4.36 -19.20 7.09
N LEU A 39 -4.45 -17.87 7.04
CA LEU A 39 -4.72 -17.12 5.80
C LEU A 39 -3.56 -17.24 4.81
N ILE A 40 -2.32 -17.03 5.29
CA ILE A 40 -1.10 -17.14 4.49
C ILE A 40 -1.01 -18.53 3.83
N ASP A 41 -1.20 -19.59 4.61
CA ASP A 41 -1.16 -20.98 4.10
C ASP A 41 -2.17 -21.19 2.96
N ILE A 42 -3.42 -20.69 3.11
CA ILE A 42 -4.46 -20.84 2.07
C ILE A 42 -4.11 -20.04 0.82
N VAL A 43 -3.68 -18.78 0.98
CA VAL A 43 -3.39 -17.90 -0.16
C VAL A 43 -2.21 -18.43 -0.96
N GLN A 44 -1.09 -18.78 -0.30
CA GLN A 44 0.11 -19.27 -1.01
C GLN A 44 0.00 -20.71 -1.52
N ASP A 45 -1.04 -21.45 -1.13
CA ASP A 45 -1.42 -22.72 -1.78
C ASP A 45 -2.31 -22.51 -3.01
N ALA A 46 -2.96 -21.35 -3.11
CA ALA A 46 -3.84 -20.99 -4.21
C ALA A 46 -3.13 -20.25 -5.35
N THR A 47 -2.07 -19.49 -5.05
CA THR A 47 -1.38 -18.62 -6.00
C THR A 47 0.10 -18.47 -5.68
N ASP A 48 0.88 -18.12 -6.72
CA ASP A 48 2.29 -17.76 -6.60
C ASP A 48 2.52 -16.25 -6.41
N VAL A 49 1.47 -15.43 -6.36
CA VAL A 49 1.59 -13.99 -6.09
C VAL A 49 2.13 -13.78 -4.68
N PRO A 50 3.11 -12.86 -4.48
CA PRO A 50 3.63 -12.53 -3.15
C PRO A 50 2.54 -12.02 -2.21
N ILE A 51 2.73 -12.25 -0.92
CA ILE A 51 1.80 -11.79 0.12
C ILE A 51 2.23 -10.44 0.66
N ALA A 52 1.28 -9.51 0.79
CA ALA A 52 1.41 -8.38 1.68
C ALA A 52 0.89 -8.79 3.07
N VAL A 53 1.78 -8.74 4.07
CA VAL A 53 1.42 -9.07 5.45
C VAL A 53 0.95 -7.79 6.13
N ASP A 54 -0.36 -7.70 6.40
CA ASP A 54 -1.00 -6.50 6.96
C ASP A 54 -1.41 -6.70 8.42
N SER A 55 -0.75 -5.96 9.31
CA SER A 55 -1.10 -5.85 10.72
C SER A 55 -0.66 -4.50 11.28
N PRO A 56 -1.46 -3.90 12.19
CA PRO A 56 -1.05 -2.72 12.95
C PRO A 56 0.09 -3.01 13.94
N ASN A 57 0.30 -4.30 14.28
CA ASN A 57 1.36 -4.77 15.17
C ASN A 57 2.58 -5.24 14.38
N PRO A 58 3.73 -4.53 14.43
CA PRO A 58 4.91 -4.89 13.67
C PRO A 58 5.50 -6.26 14.09
N HIS A 59 5.31 -6.68 15.33
CA HIS A 59 5.77 -8.01 15.79
C HIS A 59 4.97 -9.13 15.11
N THR A 60 3.65 -8.95 14.96
CA THR A 60 2.81 -9.89 14.20
C THR A 60 3.28 -9.99 12.75
N CYS A 61 3.56 -8.86 12.09
CA CYS A 61 4.10 -8.87 10.72
C CYS A 61 5.43 -9.62 10.63
N VAL A 62 6.39 -9.34 11.51
CA VAL A 62 7.72 -10.00 11.52
C VAL A 62 7.59 -11.51 11.72
N GLU A 63 6.70 -11.95 12.60
CA GLU A 63 6.45 -13.39 12.79
C GLU A 63 5.72 -14.00 11.59
N ALA A 64 4.74 -13.31 11.03
CA ALA A 64 3.97 -13.78 9.88
C ALA A 64 4.82 -13.90 8.60
N MET A 65 5.80 -13.03 8.38
CA MET A 65 6.77 -13.13 7.28
C MET A 65 7.46 -14.51 7.22
N LYS A 66 7.70 -15.14 8.37
CA LYS A 66 8.37 -16.46 8.47
C LYS A 66 7.53 -17.59 7.86
N TYR A 67 6.23 -17.42 7.71
CA TYR A 67 5.33 -18.39 7.09
C TYR A 67 5.22 -18.20 5.57
N CYS A 68 5.69 -17.08 5.03
CA CYS A 68 5.64 -16.80 3.61
C CYS A 68 6.74 -17.57 2.85
N LYS A 69 6.38 -18.25 1.77
CA LYS A 69 7.29 -19.03 0.92
C LYS A 69 8.33 -18.17 0.18
N LYS A 70 8.05 -16.87 0.01
CA LYS A 70 8.91 -15.90 -0.69
C LYS A 70 8.74 -14.49 -0.11
N PRO A 71 9.71 -13.59 -0.35
CA PRO A 71 9.57 -12.18 0.03
C PRO A 71 8.31 -11.56 -0.58
N GLY A 72 7.68 -10.69 0.16
CA GLY A 72 6.49 -9.96 -0.19
C GLY A 72 6.55 -8.52 0.31
N LEU A 73 5.42 -7.99 0.78
CA LEU A 73 5.27 -6.63 1.24
C LEU A 73 4.93 -6.60 2.73
N PHE A 74 5.71 -5.85 3.52
CA PHE A 74 5.43 -5.56 4.93
C PHE A 74 4.46 -4.37 5.01
N ASN A 75 3.24 -4.58 5.50
CA ASN A 75 2.21 -3.55 5.60
C ASN A 75 1.75 -3.43 7.07
N SER A 76 2.19 -2.46 7.82
CA SER A 76 3.01 -1.31 7.49
C SER A 76 3.87 -0.88 8.69
N VAL A 77 4.74 0.09 8.44
CA VAL A 77 5.48 0.81 9.48
C VAL A 77 5.04 2.27 9.53
N SER A 78 5.42 2.94 10.62
CA SER A 78 5.35 4.40 10.76
C SER A 78 6.40 4.86 11.76
N MET A 79 6.54 6.17 11.93
CA MET A 79 7.41 6.73 12.96
C MET A 79 6.76 6.74 14.36
N GLU A 80 5.83 5.78 14.62
CA GLU A 80 5.19 5.59 15.93
C GLU A 80 5.88 4.48 16.72
N GLY A 81 6.14 4.75 17.99
CA GLY A 81 6.69 3.77 18.93
C GLY A 81 7.97 3.13 18.42
N ASP A 82 8.01 1.81 18.47
CA ASP A 82 9.16 0.98 18.06
C ASP A 82 9.00 0.31 16.68
N LYS A 83 7.99 0.69 15.90
CA LYS A 83 7.64 0.01 14.63
C LYS A 83 8.82 -0.10 13.67
N ILE A 84 9.60 0.97 13.52
CA ILE A 84 10.81 1.00 12.68
C ILE A 84 11.88 0.06 13.23
N ASP A 85 12.15 0.13 14.54
CA ASP A 85 13.21 -0.65 15.19
C ASP A 85 12.89 -2.15 15.23
N VAL A 86 11.62 -2.52 15.10
CA VAL A 86 11.16 -3.92 14.96
C VAL A 86 11.21 -4.39 13.51
N ALA A 87 10.67 -3.60 12.58
CA ALA A 87 10.47 -4.01 11.19
C ALA A 87 11.75 -3.92 10.35
N PHE A 88 12.51 -2.81 10.44
CA PHE A 88 13.65 -2.59 9.57
C PHE A 88 14.78 -3.62 9.72
N PRO A 89 15.16 -4.05 10.94
CA PRO A 89 16.10 -5.18 11.07
C PRO A 89 15.63 -6.48 10.42
N ALA A 90 14.30 -6.72 10.39
CA ALA A 90 13.75 -7.94 9.81
C ALA A 90 13.74 -7.93 8.28
N ILE A 91 13.69 -6.75 7.64
CA ILE A 91 13.63 -6.60 6.18
C ILE A 91 14.93 -6.14 5.54
N ALA A 92 15.88 -5.56 6.28
CA ALA A 92 17.08 -4.90 5.75
C ALA A 92 17.87 -5.79 4.78
N ASP A 93 18.28 -6.98 5.23
CA ASP A 93 19.08 -7.93 4.44
C ASP A 93 18.24 -8.91 3.61
N THR A 94 17.02 -8.51 3.25
CA THR A 94 16.08 -9.34 2.49
C THR A 94 15.64 -8.67 1.20
N LYS A 95 14.71 -9.31 0.49
CA LYS A 95 14.01 -8.71 -0.66
C LYS A 95 12.58 -8.28 -0.32
N TRP A 96 12.21 -8.22 0.95
CA TRP A 96 10.92 -7.72 1.37
C TRP A 96 10.80 -6.22 1.08
N GLU A 97 9.65 -5.83 0.55
CA GLU A 97 9.27 -4.43 0.37
C GLU A 97 8.49 -3.97 1.60
N CYS A 98 8.30 -2.66 1.76
CA CYS A 98 7.68 -2.12 2.98
C CYS A 98 6.80 -0.91 2.69
N VAL A 99 5.56 -0.96 3.14
CA VAL A 99 4.68 0.21 3.22
C VAL A 99 5.04 1.03 4.45
N ALA A 100 5.19 2.34 4.28
CA ALA A 100 5.50 3.26 5.36
C ALA A 100 4.53 4.45 5.37
N LEU A 101 3.79 4.57 6.47
CA LEU A 101 2.82 5.63 6.70
C LEU A 101 3.51 6.90 7.22
N LEU A 102 3.09 8.07 6.72
CA LEU A 102 3.66 9.37 7.13
C LEU A 102 3.02 9.92 8.41
N ASN A 103 2.90 9.09 9.45
CA ASN A 103 2.50 9.49 10.81
C ASN A 103 3.59 9.16 11.84
N SER A 104 3.47 9.73 13.02
CA SER A 104 4.43 9.58 14.12
C SER A 104 3.71 9.58 15.47
N ASP A 105 4.44 9.48 16.56
CA ASP A 105 3.88 9.61 17.93
C ASP A 105 3.09 10.91 18.17
N LYS A 106 3.28 11.92 17.31
CA LYS A 106 2.47 13.16 17.34
C LYS A 106 1.11 13.00 16.62
N GLY A 107 0.83 11.82 16.08
CA GLY A 107 -0.36 11.50 15.30
C GLY A 107 -0.22 11.85 13.81
N ILE A 108 -1.37 12.04 13.14
CA ILE A 108 -1.44 12.37 11.70
C ILE A 108 -1.07 13.84 11.49
N PRO A 109 -0.02 14.13 10.70
CA PRO A 109 0.39 15.50 10.41
C PRO A 109 -0.70 16.26 9.62
N LYS A 110 -0.90 17.52 9.97
CA LYS A 110 -2.00 18.35 9.42
C LYS A 110 -1.62 19.19 8.20
N THR A 111 -0.32 19.32 7.91
CA THR A 111 0.18 20.10 6.76
C THR A 111 1.07 19.26 5.86
N ALA A 112 1.19 19.65 4.59
CA ALA A 112 2.12 19.03 3.66
C ALA A 112 3.58 19.07 4.20
N LYS A 113 3.97 20.20 4.78
CA LYS A 113 5.28 20.35 5.39
C LYS A 113 5.53 19.34 6.50
N ASP A 114 4.60 19.20 7.43
CA ASP A 114 4.75 18.25 8.56
C ASP A 114 4.82 16.81 8.08
N ARG A 115 4.06 16.44 7.02
CA ARG A 115 4.17 15.10 6.38
C ARG A 115 5.53 14.89 5.74
N LEU A 116 6.09 15.90 5.08
CA LEU A 116 7.42 15.85 4.49
C LEU A 116 8.52 15.85 5.56
N ASP A 117 8.34 16.48 6.71
CA ASP A 117 9.24 16.37 7.84
C ASP A 117 9.29 14.92 8.37
N VAL A 118 8.13 14.26 8.54
CA VAL A 118 8.06 12.82 8.90
C VAL A 118 8.70 11.96 7.82
N PHE A 119 8.47 12.26 6.54
CA PHE A 119 9.11 11.56 5.43
C PHE A 119 10.64 11.67 5.50
N ALA A 120 11.18 12.84 5.80
CA ALA A 120 12.63 13.03 5.93
C ALA A 120 13.22 12.21 7.11
N GLU A 121 12.53 12.16 8.25
CA GLU A 121 12.92 11.33 9.38
C GLU A 121 12.89 9.82 9.02
N LEU A 122 11.84 9.37 8.34
CA LEU A 122 11.72 8.00 7.85
C LEU A 122 12.87 7.65 6.90
N MET A 123 13.20 8.53 5.93
CA MET A 123 14.28 8.29 4.97
C MET A 123 15.66 8.27 5.62
N ALA A 124 15.86 9.00 6.72
CA ALA A 124 17.06 8.87 7.53
C ALA A 124 17.18 7.45 8.13
N LYS A 125 16.08 6.87 8.61
CA LYS A 125 16.03 5.47 9.08
C LYS A 125 16.25 4.46 7.95
N VAL A 126 15.62 4.63 6.80
CA VAL A 126 15.85 3.79 5.61
C VAL A 126 17.34 3.73 5.26
N LYS A 127 18.01 4.88 5.30
CA LYS A 127 19.46 4.98 5.08
C LYS A 127 20.27 4.32 6.20
N GLU A 128 19.90 4.53 7.47
CA GLU A 128 20.56 3.95 8.64
C GLU A 128 20.60 2.42 8.56
N TYR A 129 19.49 1.80 8.16
CA TYR A 129 19.36 0.34 8.00
C TYR A 129 19.81 -0.17 6.63
N ASN A 130 20.38 0.71 5.78
CA ASN A 130 20.86 0.37 4.43
C ASN A 130 19.79 -0.31 3.55
N ILE A 131 18.52 0.10 3.67
CA ILE A 131 17.42 -0.37 2.84
C ILE A 131 17.41 0.43 1.53
N ASP A 132 17.26 -0.26 0.40
CA ASP A 132 17.11 0.40 -0.90
C ASP A 132 15.79 1.18 -0.96
N PRO A 133 15.80 2.50 -1.23
CA PRO A 133 14.58 3.29 -1.35
C PRO A 133 13.54 2.73 -2.34
N SER A 134 13.95 2.02 -3.39
CA SER A 134 13.04 1.38 -4.34
C SER A 134 12.18 0.25 -3.75
N ARG A 135 12.48 -0.18 -2.53
CA ARG A 135 11.69 -1.17 -1.79
C ARG A 135 10.66 -0.54 -0.85
N MET A 136 10.63 0.79 -0.81
CA MET A 136 9.72 1.53 0.07
C MET A 136 8.49 2.02 -0.69
N HIS A 137 7.32 1.77 -0.13
CA HIS A 137 6.03 2.27 -0.59
C HIS A 137 5.52 3.28 0.43
N ILE A 138 5.59 4.55 0.10
CA ILE A 138 5.20 5.62 1.03
C ILE A 138 3.72 5.90 0.92
N ASP A 139 2.99 5.74 2.02
CA ASP A 139 1.60 6.16 2.13
C ASP A 139 1.56 7.60 2.70
N PRO A 140 1.17 8.59 1.89
CA PRO A 140 1.08 9.98 2.31
C PRO A 140 -0.13 10.26 3.21
N LEU A 141 -0.89 9.24 3.61
CA LEU A 141 -2.11 9.28 4.41
C LEU A 141 -3.29 9.94 3.66
N ILE A 142 -4.02 9.10 2.94
CA ILE A 142 -5.24 9.52 2.25
C ILE A 142 -6.37 9.62 3.28
N GLU A 143 -6.78 10.85 3.56
CA GLU A 143 -7.87 11.15 4.48
C GLU A 143 -9.22 11.20 3.76
N MET A 144 -10.32 11.07 4.51
CA MET A 144 -11.67 11.15 3.96
C MET A 144 -11.95 12.53 3.38
N LEU A 145 -12.44 12.59 2.14
CA LEU A 145 -12.77 13.84 1.47
C LEU A 145 -13.78 14.69 2.28
N CYS A 146 -14.75 14.05 2.94
CA CYS A 146 -15.77 14.75 3.73
C CYS A 146 -15.23 15.44 5.00
N THR A 147 -13.97 15.19 5.37
CA THR A 147 -13.30 15.84 6.52
C THR A 147 -12.20 16.81 6.09
N SER A 148 -11.96 16.94 4.79
CA SER A 148 -10.92 17.80 4.23
C SER A 148 -11.52 19.10 3.67
N GLU A 149 -10.99 20.25 4.07
CA GLU A 149 -11.38 21.56 3.50
C GLU A 149 -10.72 21.81 2.13
N GLU A 150 -9.55 21.23 1.89
CA GLU A 150 -8.73 21.43 0.69
C GLU A 150 -8.80 20.25 -0.31
N GLY A 151 -9.68 19.29 -0.05
CA GLY A 151 -9.78 18.07 -0.86
C GLY A 151 -8.48 17.28 -0.83
N ILE A 152 -7.92 16.98 -2.00
CA ILE A 152 -6.67 16.19 -2.11
C ILE A 152 -5.42 17.05 -2.36
N THR A 153 -5.54 18.39 -2.29
CA THR A 153 -4.43 19.30 -2.65
C THR A 153 -3.17 19.01 -1.83
N MET A 154 -3.32 18.92 -0.51
CA MET A 154 -2.20 18.65 0.39
C MET A 154 -1.53 17.30 0.09
N VAL A 155 -2.31 16.23 -0.06
CA VAL A 155 -1.75 14.89 -0.27
C VAL A 155 -1.06 14.78 -1.63
N THR A 156 -1.61 15.41 -2.68
CA THR A 156 -0.98 15.43 -4.01
C THR A 156 0.30 16.27 -4.05
N GLU A 157 0.40 17.34 -3.27
CA GLU A 157 1.63 18.10 -3.08
C GLU A 157 2.72 17.22 -2.45
N VAL A 158 2.37 16.47 -1.39
CA VAL A 158 3.30 15.53 -0.73
C VAL A 158 3.78 14.46 -1.70
N MET A 159 2.88 13.83 -2.47
CA MET A 159 3.23 12.81 -3.48
C MET A 159 4.24 13.33 -4.49
N LYS A 160 3.96 14.50 -5.10
CA LYS A 160 4.86 15.14 -6.07
C LYS A 160 6.24 15.40 -5.47
N LYS A 161 6.29 15.88 -4.24
CA LYS A 161 7.55 16.19 -3.57
C LYS A 161 8.35 14.93 -3.23
N ILE A 162 7.70 13.85 -2.83
CA ILE A 162 8.33 12.54 -2.61
C ILE A 162 8.98 12.04 -3.92
N LYS A 163 8.24 12.04 -5.02
CA LYS A 163 8.75 11.58 -6.33
C LYS A 163 9.85 12.47 -6.88
N GLU A 164 9.80 13.78 -6.61
CA GLU A 164 10.89 14.71 -6.96
C GLU A 164 12.19 14.41 -6.21
N LEU A 165 12.10 14.11 -4.91
CA LEU A 165 13.26 13.82 -4.06
C LEU A 165 13.82 12.42 -4.25
N TYR A 166 12.94 11.43 -4.46
CA TYR A 166 13.28 10.02 -4.61
C TYR A 166 12.48 9.38 -5.76
N PRO A 167 12.91 9.52 -7.01
CA PRO A 167 12.15 9.04 -8.17
C PRO A 167 11.87 7.53 -8.17
N THR A 168 12.71 6.72 -7.51
CA THR A 168 12.58 5.25 -7.45
C THR A 168 11.70 4.76 -6.33
N ILE A 169 11.32 5.63 -5.38
CA ILE A 169 10.42 5.26 -4.28
C ILE A 169 8.99 5.09 -4.81
N HIS A 170 8.25 4.13 -4.28
CA HIS A 170 6.83 3.99 -4.60
C HIS A 170 5.98 4.87 -3.71
N VAL A 171 4.88 5.39 -4.26
CA VAL A 171 3.84 6.09 -3.50
C VAL A 171 2.58 5.24 -3.54
N VAL A 172 2.11 4.82 -2.37
CA VAL A 172 0.99 3.89 -2.22
C VAL A 172 -0.19 4.55 -1.50
N GLY A 173 -1.37 4.03 -1.70
CA GLY A 173 -2.53 4.41 -0.90
C GLY A 173 -3.74 3.52 -1.13
N ALA A 174 -4.57 3.42 -0.09
CA ALA A 174 -5.86 2.75 -0.18
C ALA A 174 -6.90 3.68 -0.83
N VAL A 175 -7.24 3.39 -2.09
CA VAL A 175 -8.11 4.25 -2.91
C VAL A 175 -9.47 4.49 -2.26
N SER A 176 -10.01 3.51 -1.54
CA SER A 176 -11.33 3.61 -0.93
C SER A 176 -11.43 4.56 0.27
N ASN A 177 -10.29 4.97 0.86
CA ASN A 177 -10.26 5.87 2.01
C ASN A 177 -10.84 7.24 1.67
N ILE A 178 -10.53 7.77 0.48
CA ILE A 178 -10.98 9.10 0.04
C ILE A 178 -12.50 9.25 0.06
N SER A 179 -13.22 8.19 -0.24
CA SER A 179 -14.68 8.21 -0.40
C SER A 179 -15.46 7.69 0.81
N PHE A 180 -14.80 7.47 1.94
CA PHE A 180 -15.49 6.96 3.13
C PHE A 180 -16.56 7.96 3.61
N ASN A 181 -17.73 7.44 4.01
CA ASN A 181 -18.90 8.22 4.46
C ASN A 181 -19.56 9.16 3.43
N ILE A 182 -19.26 9.02 2.14
CA ILE A 182 -19.94 9.82 1.10
C ILE A 182 -20.65 8.92 0.08
N PRO A 183 -21.71 9.42 -0.61
CA PRO A 183 -22.41 8.64 -1.62
C PRO A 183 -21.59 8.52 -2.91
N ALA A 184 -22.01 7.61 -3.81
CA ALA A 184 -21.40 7.38 -5.12
C ALA A 184 -19.89 7.11 -5.08
N ARG A 185 -19.42 6.36 -4.09
CA ARG A 185 -18.01 6.09 -3.79
C ARG A 185 -17.18 5.69 -5.02
N LYS A 186 -17.74 4.88 -5.93
CA LYS A 186 -17.04 4.43 -7.14
C LYS A 186 -16.54 5.59 -7.99
N ILE A 187 -17.37 6.61 -8.20
CA ILE A 187 -17.01 7.78 -9.00
C ILE A 187 -15.87 8.56 -8.35
N VAL A 188 -15.95 8.77 -7.04
CA VAL A 188 -14.93 9.49 -6.28
C VAL A 188 -13.60 8.70 -6.28
N ASN A 189 -13.65 7.39 -6.10
CA ASN A 189 -12.46 6.54 -6.13
C ASN A 189 -11.75 6.60 -7.51
N GLN A 190 -12.51 6.54 -8.60
CA GLN A 190 -11.98 6.64 -9.95
C GLN A 190 -11.33 8.01 -10.21
N ALA A 191 -12.03 9.09 -9.86
CA ALA A 191 -11.50 10.46 -10.01
C ALA A 191 -10.25 10.67 -9.16
N PHE A 192 -10.24 10.16 -7.92
CA PHE A 192 -9.08 10.22 -7.05
C PHE A 192 -7.89 9.46 -7.64
N ALA A 193 -8.10 8.23 -8.14
CA ALA A 193 -7.03 7.44 -8.73
C ALA A 193 -6.32 8.18 -9.86
N VAL A 194 -7.08 8.78 -10.79
CA VAL A 194 -6.52 9.58 -11.90
C VAL A 194 -5.68 10.75 -11.39
N LEU A 195 -6.19 11.51 -10.41
CA LEU A 195 -5.48 12.67 -9.86
C LEU A 195 -4.24 12.26 -9.04
N ALA A 196 -4.33 11.14 -8.33
CA ALA A 196 -3.22 10.59 -7.55
C ALA A 196 -2.09 10.07 -8.45
N MET A 197 -2.41 9.34 -9.54
CA MET A 197 -1.44 8.93 -10.54
C MET A 197 -0.73 10.12 -11.16
N ASN A 198 -1.47 11.15 -11.56
CA ASN A 198 -0.88 12.40 -12.07
C ASN A 198 -0.01 13.13 -11.04
N ALA A 199 -0.17 12.82 -9.75
CA ALA A 199 0.68 13.35 -8.67
C ALA A 199 1.87 12.43 -8.33
N GLY A 200 1.98 11.25 -8.98
CA GLY A 200 3.08 10.30 -8.82
C GLY A 200 2.76 9.07 -7.97
N MET A 201 1.48 8.81 -7.62
CA MET A 201 1.10 7.52 -7.03
C MET A 201 1.21 6.42 -8.09
N ASP A 202 1.94 5.36 -7.77
CA ASP A 202 2.26 4.24 -8.65
C ASP A 202 1.98 2.87 -8.02
N SER A 203 1.46 2.87 -6.79
CA SER A 203 1.02 1.67 -6.07
C SER A 203 -0.36 1.89 -5.46
N PHE A 204 -1.21 0.85 -5.48
CA PHE A 204 -2.60 0.98 -5.04
C PHE A 204 -3.03 -0.20 -4.18
N ILE A 205 -3.63 0.10 -3.01
CA ILE A 205 -4.41 -0.89 -2.26
C ILE A 205 -5.86 -0.74 -2.72
N LEU A 206 -6.33 -1.73 -3.47
CA LEU A 206 -7.66 -1.72 -4.09
C LEU A 206 -8.20 -3.14 -4.33
N ASP A 207 -9.46 -3.24 -4.70
CA ASP A 207 -10.05 -4.48 -5.20
C ASP A 207 -9.81 -4.61 -6.72
N PRO A 208 -8.92 -5.53 -7.17
CA PRO A 208 -8.60 -5.68 -8.58
C PRO A 208 -9.76 -6.27 -9.40
N LEU A 209 -10.81 -6.79 -8.74
CA LEU A 209 -12.03 -7.26 -9.41
C LEU A 209 -12.95 -6.11 -9.84
N ASN A 210 -12.65 -4.88 -9.42
CA ASN A 210 -13.37 -3.69 -9.87
C ASN A 210 -12.85 -3.24 -11.25
N GLN A 211 -13.40 -3.85 -12.31
CA GLN A 211 -12.99 -3.63 -13.70
C GLN A 211 -13.05 -2.16 -14.12
N ASP A 212 -14.05 -1.40 -13.64
CA ASP A 212 -14.17 0.04 -13.95
C ASP A 212 -12.97 0.82 -13.40
N LEU A 213 -12.50 0.48 -12.20
CA LEU A 213 -11.35 1.13 -11.58
C LEU A 213 -10.05 0.72 -12.28
N ILE A 214 -9.86 -0.57 -12.54
CA ILE A 214 -8.68 -1.08 -13.26
C ILE A 214 -8.59 -0.48 -14.65
N GLY A 215 -9.69 -0.45 -15.42
CA GLY A 215 -9.72 0.21 -16.73
C GLY A 215 -9.37 1.70 -16.66
N MET A 216 -9.74 2.39 -15.57
CA MET A 216 -9.37 3.79 -15.34
C MET A 216 -7.87 3.95 -15.09
N LEU A 217 -7.21 3.00 -14.39
CA LEU A 217 -5.76 3.04 -14.18
C LEU A 217 -5.02 2.89 -15.52
N PHE A 218 -5.32 1.86 -16.32
CA PHE A 218 -4.71 1.68 -17.64
C PHE A 218 -4.94 2.88 -18.57
N ALA A 219 -6.16 3.44 -18.59
CA ALA A 219 -6.44 4.64 -19.37
C ALA A 219 -5.60 5.84 -18.91
N THR A 220 -5.34 5.95 -17.59
CA THR A 220 -4.55 7.03 -17.02
C THR A 220 -3.07 6.88 -17.37
N GLU A 221 -2.49 5.68 -17.29
CA GLU A 221 -1.13 5.39 -17.73
C GLU A 221 -0.92 5.77 -19.20
N ALA A 222 -1.86 5.39 -20.07
CA ALA A 222 -1.81 5.76 -21.48
C ALA A 222 -1.86 7.28 -21.68
N LEU A 223 -2.71 8.00 -20.92
CA LEU A 223 -2.80 9.47 -20.99
C LEU A 223 -1.57 10.18 -20.44
N LEU A 224 -0.89 9.60 -19.46
CA LEU A 224 0.37 10.12 -18.90
C LEU A 224 1.60 9.82 -19.77
N GLY A 225 1.44 8.98 -20.81
CA GLY A 225 2.52 8.57 -21.71
C GLY A 225 3.40 7.47 -21.14
N GLU A 226 2.91 6.76 -20.14
CA GLU A 226 3.60 5.64 -19.48
C GLU A 226 3.31 4.29 -20.17
N ASP A 227 2.27 4.23 -21.00
CA ASP A 227 1.90 3.08 -21.83
C ASP A 227 2.23 3.37 -23.31
N GLU A 228 3.32 2.78 -23.82
CA GLU A 228 3.81 3.00 -25.18
C GLU A 228 2.79 2.52 -26.23
N TYR A 229 2.30 3.45 -27.05
CA TYR A 229 1.25 3.21 -28.07
C TYR A 229 -0.07 2.64 -27.51
N CYS A 230 -0.36 2.85 -26.24
CA CYS A 230 -1.57 2.34 -25.54
C CYS A 230 -1.68 0.79 -25.59
N MET A 231 -0.55 0.09 -25.61
CA MET A 231 -0.56 -1.36 -25.82
C MET A 231 -1.11 -2.13 -24.64
N GLU A 232 -0.86 -1.68 -23.41
CA GLU A 232 -1.40 -2.32 -22.21
C GLU A 232 -2.89 -2.01 -22.06
N TYR A 233 -3.32 -0.77 -22.33
CA TYR A 233 -4.72 -0.40 -22.35
C TYR A 233 -5.55 -1.19 -23.38
N ILE A 234 -4.96 -1.46 -24.58
CA ILE A 234 -5.65 -2.25 -25.62
C ILE A 234 -5.79 -3.71 -25.22
N ARG A 235 -4.88 -4.24 -24.40
CA ARG A 235 -4.88 -5.65 -23.97
C ARG A 235 -5.77 -5.88 -22.72
N ALA A 236 -5.93 -4.85 -21.87
CA ALA A 236 -6.74 -4.90 -20.67
C ALA A 236 -8.23 -4.90 -21.00
#